data_a2ed28ec6c348286110e4ca1df348d0d
#
_entry.id   a2ed28ec6c348286110e4ca1df348d0d
#
_cell.length_a   1.000
_cell.length_b   1.000
_cell.length_c   1.000
_cell.angle_alpha   90.00
_cell.angle_beta   90.00
_cell.angle_gamma   90.00
#
_symmetry.space_group_name_H-M   'P 1'
#
loop_
_entity.id
_entity.type
_entity.pdbx_description
1 polymer ?
#
loop_
_entity_poly.entity_id
_entity_poly.type
_entity_poly.pdbx_seq_one_letter_code
_entity_poly.pdbx_strand_id
1 'polypeptide(L)'
;AAACLEFDPQKANLAYAGADIYLMPSKSEPCGLSQIIAMRFGTVPVVNATGGLKDTVWPYDPSSEQGRGFTFQSYNADDFLAAIDRSLQLFYDEPEKWARLSEADMSIDSSWKLPAQEYMELYKKAIG
;
A
#
# COMPACT_ATOMS: atom_id res chain seq x y z
N ALA A 1 19.12 13.33 -0.94
CA ALA A 1 17.72 13.52 -1.32
C ALA A 1 17.63 14.15 -2.71
N ALA A 2 16.65 13.74 -3.51
CA ALA A 2 16.33 14.34 -4.80
C ALA A 2 14.82 14.67 -4.84
N ALA A 3 14.45 15.71 -5.60
CA ALA A 3 13.07 16.08 -5.82
C ALA A 3 12.78 16.08 -7.33
N CYS A 4 11.67 15.45 -7.73
CA CYS A 4 11.13 15.50 -9.08
C CYS A 4 9.78 16.21 -9.01
N LEU A 5 9.68 17.40 -9.57
CA LEU A 5 8.48 18.25 -9.51
C LEU A 5 7.63 18.18 -10.79
N GLU A 6 8.04 17.34 -11.74
CA GLU A 6 7.32 17.15 -12.99
C GLU A 6 6.31 16.00 -12.86
N PHE A 7 5.16 16.15 -13.53
CA PHE A 7 4.25 15.04 -13.72
C PHE A 7 4.75 14.16 -14.89
N ASP A 8 5.32 13.00 -14.54
CA ASP A 8 5.86 12.05 -15.52
C ASP A 8 5.49 10.62 -15.08
N PRO A 9 4.50 9.98 -15.75
CA PRO A 9 4.08 8.61 -15.41
C PRO A 9 5.19 7.56 -15.57
N GLN A 10 6.13 7.75 -16.48
CA GLN A 10 7.24 6.80 -16.68
C GLN A 10 8.23 6.89 -15.51
N LYS A 11 8.59 8.10 -15.10
CA LYS A 11 9.42 8.32 -13.92
C LYS A 11 8.74 7.83 -12.65
N ALA A 12 7.42 8.03 -12.51
CA ALA A 12 6.66 7.51 -11.37
C ALA A 12 6.74 5.98 -11.30
N ASN A 13 6.57 5.27 -12.41
CA ASN A 13 6.68 3.82 -12.45
C ASN A 13 8.11 3.33 -12.09
N LEU A 14 9.14 4.04 -12.56
CA LEU A 14 10.52 3.74 -12.18
C LEU A 14 10.77 3.97 -10.68
N ALA A 15 10.17 5.03 -10.10
CA ALA A 15 10.25 5.28 -8.67
C ALA A 15 9.58 4.18 -7.85
N TYR A 16 8.38 3.73 -8.24
CA TYR A 16 7.72 2.59 -7.59
C TYR A 16 8.55 1.31 -7.71
N ALA A 17 9.12 1.02 -8.89
CA ALA A 17 9.89 -0.19 -9.12
C ALA A 17 11.26 -0.19 -8.42
N GLY A 18 11.82 0.98 -8.13
CA GLY A 18 13.16 1.12 -7.55
C GLY A 18 13.17 1.48 -6.06
N ALA A 19 12.00 1.67 -5.44
CA ALA A 19 11.90 1.98 -4.02
C ALA A 19 11.61 0.72 -3.19
N ASP A 20 12.02 0.71 -1.93
CA ASP A 20 11.66 -0.33 -0.96
C ASP A 20 10.43 0.09 -0.16
N ILE A 21 10.32 1.38 0.16
CA ILE A 21 9.26 1.95 1.01
C ILE A 21 8.57 3.09 0.27
N TYR A 22 7.24 3.11 0.30
CA TYR A 22 6.42 4.18 -0.24
C TYR A 22 5.69 4.93 0.87
N LEU A 23 5.99 6.21 1.05
CA LEU A 23 5.38 7.05 2.09
C LEU A 23 4.18 7.82 1.52
N MET A 24 2.98 7.58 2.06
CA MET A 24 1.74 8.24 1.66
C MET A 24 0.96 8.76 2.88
N PRO A 25 1.44 9.84 3.53
CA PRO A 25 0.81 10.42 4.71
C PRO A 25 -0.37 11.35 4.35
N SER A 26 -1.30 10.87 3.54
CA SER A 26 -2.47 11.67 3.13
C SER A 26 -3.37 11.95 4.34
N LYS A 27 -3.78 13.21 4.52
CA LYS A 27 -4.75 13.59 5.55
C LYS A 27 -6.14 13.02 5.26
N SER A 28 -6.50 12.96 3.98
CA SER A 28 -7.75 12.39 3.48
C SER A 28 -7.48 11.76 2.12
N GLU A 29 -7.95 10.54 1.93
CA GLU A 29 -7.78 9.79 0.67
C GLU A 29 -9.02 8.94 0.41
N PRO A 30 -9.90 9.34 -0.52
CA PRO A 30 -11.13 8.59 -0.80
C PRO A 30 -10.89 7.15 -1.25
N CYS A 31 -9.93 6.92 -2.14
CA CYS A 31 -9.60 5.61 -2.70
C CYS A 31 -8.10 5.33 -2.62
N GLY A 32 -7.31 6.15 -3.30
CA GLY A 32 -5.89 5.96 -3.53
C GLY A 32 -5.61 4.85 -4.56
N LEU A 33 -4.74 5.16 -5.52
CA LEU A 33 -4.23 4.16 -6.46
C LEU A 33 -2.72 3.94 -6.28
N SER A 34 -2.01 4.96 -5.82
CA SER A 34 -0.55 4.93 -5.74
C SER A 34 -0.02 3.88 -4.77
N GLN A 35 -0.70 3.62 -3.64
CA GLN A 35 -0.34 2.54 -2.73
C GLN A 35 -0.52 1.15 -3.37
N ILE A 36 -1.59 0.97 -4.18
CA ILE A 36 -1.84 -0.30 -4.89
C ILE A 36 -0.79 -0.51 -5.97
N ILE A 37 -0.42 0.56 -6.68
CA ILE A 37 0.66 0.53 -7.68
C ILE A 37 1.99 0.20 -7.00
N ALA A 38 2.33 0.87 -5.89
CA ALA A 38 3.53 0.60 -5.11
C ALA A 38 3.61 -0.87 -4.69
N MET A 39 2.57 -1.41 -4.07
CA MET A 39 2.48 -2.82 -3.68
C MET A 39 2.68 -3.76 -4.88
N ARG A 40 2.10 -3.44 -6.04
CA ARG A 40 2.28 -4.24 -7.26
C ARG A 40 3.73 -4.31 -7.74
N PHE A 41 4.53 -3.28 -7.45
CA PHE A 41 5.98 -3.26 -7.72
C PHE A 41 6.83 -3.83 -6.58
N GLY A 42 6.22 -4.30 -5.49
CA GLY A 42 6.92 -4.83 -4.32
C GLY A 42 7.38 -3.76 -3.33
N THR A 43 6.96 -2.52 -3.52
CA THR A 43 7.28 -1.39 -2.64
C THR A 43 6.27 -1.32 -1.51
N VAL A 44 6.73 -1.49 -0.27
CA VAL A 44 5.87 -1.59 0.91
C VAL A 44 5.37 -0.20 1.34
N PRO A 45 4.03 0.00 1.47
CA PRO A 45 3.47 1.30 1.81
C PRO A 45 3.49 1.57 3.32
N VAL A 46 3.75 2.85 3.66
CA VAL A 46 3.54 3.44 4.99
C VAL A 46 2.50 4.55 4.84
N VAL A 47 1.31 4.38 5.40
CA VAL A 47 0.15 5.24 5.11
C VAL A 47 -0.58 5.70 6.37
N ASN A 48 -1.26 6.85 6.28
CA ASN A 48 -2.30 7.22 7.22
C ASN A 48 -3.54 6.34 7.00
N ALA A 49 -4.06 5.70 8.05
CA ALA A 49 -5.23 4.81 7.99
C ALA A 49 -6.54 5.60 7.81
N THR A 50 -6.71 6.22 6.64
CA THR A 50 -7.88 7.04 6.28
C THR A 50 -8.46 6.58 4.94
N GLY A 51 -9.81 6.59 4.82
CA GLY A 51 -10.52 6.24 3.59
C GLY A 51 -10.01 4.96 2.94
N GLY A 52 -9.79 4.97 1.63
CA GLY A 52 -9.32 3.81 0.88
C GLY A 52 -7.95 3.28 1.27
N LEU A 53 -7.10 4.08 1.93
CA LEU A 53 -5.83 3.59 2.46
C LEU A 53 -6.05 2.58 3.59
N LYS A 54 -7.04 2.82 4.46
CA LYS A 54 -7.41 1.88 5.53
C LYS A 54 -7.96 0.57 4.97
N ASP A 55 -8.66 0.63 3.84
CA ASP A 55 -9.29 -0.54 3.23
C ASP A 55 -8.27 -1.39 2.44
N THR A 56 -7.22 -0.78 1.91
CA THR A 56 -6.26 -1.44 1.02
C THR A 56 -4.94 -1.81 1.70
N VAL A 57 -4.50 -1.05 2.71
CA VAL A 57 -3.24 -1.28 3.44
C VAL A 57 -3.56 -1.69 4.89
N TRP A 58 -3.52 -2.98 5.14
CA TRP A 58 -3.70 -3.54 6.49
C TRP A 58 -2.37 -3.52 7.23
N PRO A 59 -2.37 -3.15 8.54
CA PRO A 59 -1.14 -3.10 9.30
C PRO A 59 -0.46 -4.47 9.36
N TYR A 60 0.83 -4.51 9.07
CA TYR A 60 1.64 -5.71 9.20
C TYR A 60 1.79 -6.11 10.66
N ASP A 61 1.51 -7.38 10.96
CA ASP A 61 1.72 -8.01 12.26
C ASP A 61 2.93 -8.95 12.19
N PRO A 62 4.04 -8.64 12.88
CA PRO A 62 5.25 -9.47 12.86
C PRO A 62 5.07 -10.88 13.45
N SER A 63 4.04 -11.10 14.27
CA SER A 63 3.78 -12.39 14.92
C SER A 63 3.08 -13.39 14.01
N SER A 64 2.16 -12.91 13.18
CA SER A 64 1.42 -13.71 12.21
C SER A 64 1.97 -13.60 10.79
N GLU A 65 2.86 -12.63 10.54
CA GLU A 65 3.37 -12.24 9.22
C GLU A 65 2.24 -11.86 8.24
N GLN A 66 1.11 -11.38 8.78
CA GLN A 66 -0.02 -10.93 7.97
C GLN A 66 -0.06 -9.41 7.90
N GLY A 67 -0.60 -8.89 6.82
CA GLY A 67 -0.73 -7.45 6.56
C GLY A 67 -0.20 -7.06 5.20
N ARG A 68 -0.21 -5.75 4.90
CA ARG A 68 0.14 -5.19 3.58
C ARG A 68 0.98 -3.92 3.67
N GLY A 69 1.51 -3.61 4.84
CA GLY A 69 2.31 -2.41 5.04
C GLY A 69 2.20 -1.87 6.45
N PHE A 70 2.58 -0.62 6.63
CA PHE A 70 2.60 0.03 7.93
C PHE A 70 1.62 1.19 7.97
N THR A 71 0.87 1.29 9.06
CA THR A 71 -0.17 2.31 9.19
C THR A 71 0.01 3.13 10.47
N PHE A 72 -0.46 4.37 10.42
CA PHE A 72 -0.66 5.20 11.59
C PHE A 72 -2.08 5.79 11.56
N GLN A 73 -2.63 6.19 12.71
CA GLN A 73 -4.04 6.60 12.83
C GLN A 73 -4.19 8.08 13.19
N SER A 74 -3.34 8.61 14.05
CA SER A 74 -3.37 10.02 14.40
C SER A 74 -2.54 10.81 13.41
N TYR A 75 -3.18 11.78 12.75
CA TYR A 75 -2.51 12.60 11.73
C TYR A 75 -1.54 13.61 12.36
N ASN A 76 -0.41 13.12 12.84
CA ASN A 76 0.69 13.89 13.40
C ASN A 76 2.04 13.30 13.00
N ALA A 77 3.10 14.07 13.20
CA ALA A 77 4.45 13.70 12.79
C ALA A 77 5.01 12.52 13.60
N ASP A 78 4.71 12.44 14.88
CA ASP A 78 5.26 11.41 15.78
C ASP A 78 4.71 10.02 15.43
N ASP A 79 3.39 9.90 15.20
CA ASP A 79 2.76 8.65 14.79
C ASP A 79 3.24 8.22 13.40
N PHE A 80 3.42 9.18 12.47
CA PHE A 80 3.97 8.90 11.15
C PHE A 80 5.41 8.39 11.23
N LEU A 81 6.26 9.07 12.02
CA LEU A 81 7.64 8.65 12.24
C LEU A 81 7.69 7.25 12.87
N ALA A 82 6.86 6.99 13.88
CA ALA A 82 6.79 5.67 14.50
C ALA A 82 6.38 4.56 13.51
N ALA A 83 5.55 4.86 12.51
CA ALA A 83 5.21 3.91 11.46
C ALA A 83 6.39 3.67 10.49
N ILE A 84 7.15 4.71 10.17
CA ILE A 84 8.39 4.60 9.39
C ILE A 84 9.42 3.77 10.15
N ASP A 85 9.63 4.03 11.44
CA ASP A 85 10.60 3.30 12.25
C ASP A 85 10.27 1.80 12.31
N ARG A 86 8.99 1.41 12.46
CA ARG A 86 8.58 0.00 12.39
C ARG A 86 8.88 -0.62 11.02
N SER A 87 8.70 0.13 9.93
CA SER A 87 9.00 -0.37 8.59
C SER A 87 10.50 -0.56 8.37
N LEU A 88 11.31 0.40 8.83
CA LEU A 88 12.78 0.31 8.77
C LEU A 88 13.32 -0.81 9.66
N GLN A 89 12.75 -1.01 10.84
CA GLN A 89 13.12 -2.11 11.72
C GLN A 89 12.91 -3.46 11.03
N LEU A 90 11.75 -3.70 10.42
CA LEU A 90 11.51 -4.94 9.68
C LEU A 90 12.47 -5.08 8.50
N PHE A 91 12.69 -3.99 7.75
CA PHE A 91 13.56 -3.98 6.57
C PHE A 91 15.02 -4.35 6.90
N TYR A 92 15.58 -3.79 7.98
CA TYR A 92 16.98 -4.01 8.34
C TYR A 92 17.21 -5.25 9.21
N ASP A 93 16.30 -5.51 10.16
CA ASP A 93 16.52 -6.56 11.17
C ASP A 93 15.96 -7.92 10.72
N GLU A 94 14.95 -7.94 9.85
CA GLU A 94 14.26 -9.17 9.41
C GLU A 94 14.06 -9.19 7.87
N PRO A 95 15.13 -9.16 7.07
CA PRO A 95 15.03 -9.02 5.60
C PRO A 95 14.25 -10.15 4.91
N GLU A 96 14.23 -11.35 5.49
CA GLU A 96 13.43 -12.46 4.95
C GLU A 96 11.92 -12.23 5.13
N LYS A 97 11.50 -11.68 6.26
CA LYS A 97 10.09 -11.31 6.48
C LYS A 97 9.70 -10.13 5.59
N TRP A 98 10.60 -9.17 5.42
CA TRP A 98 10.38 -8.06 4.47
C TRP A 98 10.15 -8.57 3.06
N ALA A 99 10.99 -9.49 2.59
CA ALA A 99 10.84 -10.09 1.25
C ALA A 99 9.49 -10.80 1.10
N ARG A 100 9.07 -11.59 2.11
CA ARG A 100 7.75 -12.25 2.09
C ARG A 100 6.59 -11.27 2.06
N LEU A 101 6.67 -10.16 2.81
CA LEU A 101 5.65 -9.10 2.78
C LEU A 101 5.58 -8.48 1.39
N SER A 102 6.70 -8.11 0.80
CA SER A 102 6.80 -7.55 -0.55
C SER A 102 6.22 -8.52 -1.62
N GLU A 103 6.59 -9.80 -1.57
CA GLU A 103 6.06 -10.82 -2.47
C GLU A 103 4.54 -11.03 -2.31
N ALA A 104 4.05 -11.03 -1.08
CA ALA A 104 2.62 -11.13 -0.79
C ALA A 104 1.86 -9.95 -1.39
N ASP A 105 2.37 -8.73 -1.26
CA ASP A 105 1.79 -7.52 -1.84
C ASP A 105 1.78 -7.56 -3.37
N MET A 106 2.86 -8.01 -4.00
CA MET A 106 2.94 -8.18 -5.46
C MET A 106 1.93 -9.19 -6.00
N SER A 107 1.55 -10.18 -5.19
CA SER A 107 0.62 -11.26 -5.56
C SER A 107 -0.86 -10.85 -5.51
N ILE A 108 -1.18 -9.69 -4.93
CA ILE A 108 -2.57 -9.20 -4.82
C ILE A 108 -3.16 -8.96 -6.21
N ASP A 109 -4.26 -9.65 -6.51
CA ASP A 109 -5.01 -9.41 -7.75
C ASP A 109 -5.90 -8.16 -7.60
N SER A 110 -5.41 -7.03 -8.08
CA SER A 110 -6.14 -5.77 -8.13
C SER A 110 -6.80 -5.53 -9.51
N SER A 111 -6.94 -6.57 -10.34
CA SER A 111 -7.60 -6.49 -11.64
C SER A 111 -9.12 -6.33 -11.52
N TRP A 112 -9.75 -6.03 -12.66
CA TRP A 112 -11.22 -5.97 -12.77
C TRP A 112 -11.92 -7.34 -12.74
N LYS A 113 -11.19 -8.44 -12.61
CA LYS A 113 -11.77 -9.79 -12.70
C LYS A 113 -12.82 -10.04 -11.61
N LEU A 114 -12.51 -9.80 -10.35
CA LEU A 114 -13.46 -9.98 -9.26
C LEU A 114 -14.53 -8.87 -9.24
N PRO A 115 -14.21 -7.58 -9.30
CA PRO A 115 -15.23 -6.53 -9.36
C PRO A 115 -16.21 -6.69 -10.52
N ALA A 116 -15.76 -7.09 -11.70
CA ALA A 116 -16.66 -7.33 -12.83
C ALA A 116 -17.66 -8.46 -12.56
N GLN A 117 -17.24 -9.52 -11.89
CA GLN A 117 -18.15 -10.60 -11.49
C GLN A 117 -19.20 -10.10 -10.47
N GLU A 118 -18.78 -9.31 -9.49
CA GLU A 118 -19.69 -8.72 -8.49
C GLU A 118 -20.70 -7.78 -9.13
N TYR A 119 -20.28 -6.94 -10.09
CA TYR A 119 -21.19 -6.10 -10.88
C TYR A 119 -22.19 -6.94 -11.70
N MET A 120 -21.74 -8.02 -12.33
CA MET A 120 -22.63 -8.91 -13.06
C MET A 120 -23.67 -9.56 -12.15
N GLU A 121 -23.31 -9.99 -10.95
CA GLU A 121 -24.26 -10.52 -9.97
C GLU A 121 -25.27 -9.45 -9.48
N LEU A 122 -24.79 -8.22 -9.27
CA LEU A 122 -25.66 -7.10 -8.93
C LEU A 122 -26.69 -6.83 -10.03
N TYR A 123 -26.26 -6.79 -11.29
CA TYR A 123 -27.16 -6.60 -12.44
C TYR A 123 -28.17 -7.73 -12.57
N LYS A 124 -27.79 -8.99 -12.41
CA LYS A 124 -28.74 -10.11 -12.40
C LYS A 124 -29.80 -9.96 -11.32
N LYS A 125 -29.43 -9.55 -10.11
CA LYS A 125 -30.36 -9.28 -9.01
C LYS A 125 -31.29 -8.11 -9.30
N ALA A 126 -30.84 -7.09 -10.01
CA ALA A 126 -31.63 -5.90 -10.34
C ALA A 126 -32.65 -6.14 -11.47
N ILE A 127 -32.37 -7.10 -12.36
CA ILE A 127 -33.26 -7.42 -13.50
C ILE A 127 -34.34 -8.45 -13.10
N GLY A 128 -34.16 -9.13 -11.98
CA GLY A 128 -35.10 -10.14 -11.45
C GLY A 128 -34.74 -11.49 -11.98
#